data_657ea5c7bb174705c1e001b6d7a14105
#
_entry.id   657ea5c7bb174705c1e001b6d7a14105
#
_cell.length_a   1.000
_cell.length_b   1.000
_cell.length_c   1.000
_cell.angle_alpha   90.00
_cell.angle_beta   90.00
_cell.angle_gamma   90.00
#
_symmetry.space_group_name_H-M   'P 1'
#
loop_
_entity.id
_entity.type
_entity.pdbx_description
1 polymer ?
#
loop_
_entity_poly.entity_id
_entity_poly.type
_entity_poly.pdbx_seq_one_letter_code
_entity_poly.pdbx_strand_id
1 'polypeptide(L)'
;MSEKINVDKDIKLAETLPAKFYKDKNIFESSKKKIFLKCWHWIGDNSSCKEGNIKIPVDILPKFLNEPVIISNSDKNKIKCFSNVCTHRGNILVHEKCKSKKIICNYHG
;
A
#
# COMPACT_ATOMS: atom_id res chain seq x y z
N MET A 1 27.66 3.96 -10.33
CA MET A 1 27.94 4.35 -8.92
C MET A 1 26.87 5.36 -8.50
N SER A 2 26.10 5.08 -7.46
CA SER A 2 25.13 6.05 -6.95
C SER A 2 25.89 7.18 -6.26
N GLU A 3 25.77 8.37 -6.77
CA GLU A 3 26.32 9.58 -6.17
C GLU A 3 25.77 9.68 -4.72
N LYS A 4 26.67 9.72 -3.74
CA LYS A 4 26.30 9.78 -2.32
C LYS A 4 25.74 11.18 -2.06
N ILE A 5 24.47 11.28 -1.80
CA ILE A 5 23.83 12.52 -1.40
C ILE A 5 24.25 12.80 0.05
N ASN A 6 24.95 13.92 0.24
CA ASN A 6 25.34 14.37 1.56
C ASN A 6 24.40 15.49 2.00
N VAL A 7 23.83 15.35 3.19
CA VAL A 7 23.03 16.40 3.84
C VAL A 7 23.79 16.82 5.09
N ASP A 8 23.99 18.14 5.27
CA ASP A 8 24.68 18.66 6.44
C ASP A 8 23.91 18.30 7.70
N LYS A 9 24.65 17.94 8.77
CA LYS A 9 24.05 17.60 10.06
C LYS A 9 23.57 18.84 10.81
N ASP A 10 24.19 19.99 10.55
CA ASP A 10 23.71 21.24 11.10
C ASP A 10 22.56 21.77 10.23
N ILE A 11 21.36 21.82 10.81
CA ILE A 11 20.15 22.30 10.13
C ILE A 11 20.28 23.74 9.59
N LYS A 12 21.16 24.57 10.18
CA LYS A 12 21.41 25.94 9.74
C LYS A 12 22.22 26.01 8.45
N LEU A 13 23.00 24.95 8.15
CA LEU A 13 23.83 24.83 6.99
C LEU A 13 23.26 23.86 5.94
N ALA A 14 22.27 23.07 6.35
CA ALA A 14 21.65 22.06 5.50
C ALA A 14 20.90 22.71 4.35
N GLU A 15 21.20 22.30 3.13
CA GLU A 15 20.50 22.67 1.91
C GLU A 15 19.45 21.60 1.54
N THR A 16 18.51 21.98 0.68
CA THR A 16 17.58 21.02 0.07
C THR A 16 18.31 20.04 -0.82
N LEU A 17 17.73 18.87 -1.03
CA LEU A 17 18.29 17.89 -1.95
C LEU A 17 18.41 18.49 -3.37
N PRO A 18 19.46 18.14 -4.12
CA PRO A 18 19.67 18.68 -5.46
C PRO A 18 18.50 18.31 -6.39
N ALA A 19 18.18 19.19 -7.34
CA ALA A 19 17.07 19.02 -8.30
C ALA A 19 17.09 17.66 -9.03
N LYS A 20 18.27 17.10 -9.28
CA LYS A 20 18.50 15.77 -9.85
C LYS A 20 17.82 14.67 -9.02
N PHE A 21 17.84 14.78 -7.70
CA PHE A 21 17.21 13.80 -6.81
C PHE A 21 15.74 13.63 -7.13
N TYR A 22 15.02 14.70 -7.40
CA TYR A 22 13.57 14.68 -7.65
C TYR A 22 13.21 14.24 -9.07
N LYS A 23 14.17 14.21 -9.99
CA LYS A 23 13.96 13.90 -11.41
C LYS A 23 14.55 12.55 -11.83
N ASP A 24 15.42 11.95 -11.02
CA ASP A 24 16.12 10.72 -11.36
C ASP A 24 15.24 9.50 -11.17
N LYS A 25 14.97 8.79 -12.27
CA LYS A 25 14.14 7.57 -12.28
C LYS A 25 14.71 6.45 -11.40
N ASN A 26 16.03 6.33 -11.31
CA ASN A 26 16.66 5.28 -10.49
C ASN A 26 16.48 5.56 -9.01
N ILE A 27 16.55 6.83 -8.60
CA ILE A 27 16.28 7.26 -7.23
C ILE A 27 14.82 6.99 -6.89
N PHE A 28 13.91 7.32 -7.80
CA PHE A 28 12.48 7.05 -7.64
C PHE A 28 12.20 5.55 -7.45
N GLU A 29 12.72 4.68 -8.31
CA GLU A 29 12.55 3.23 -8.21
C GLU A 29 13.23 2.65 -6.95
N SER A 30 14.38 3.20 -6.56
CA SER A 30 15.04 2.83 -5.31
C SER A 30 14.21 3.20 -4.08
N SER A 31 13.54 4.37 -4.12
CA SER A 31 12.66 4.83 -3.05
C SER A 31 11.46 3.92 -2.84
N LYS A 32 10.85 3.40 -3.92
CA LYS A 32 9.80 2.37 -3.82
C LYS A 32 10.26 1.21 -2.96
N LYS A 33 11.41 0.61 -3.30
CA LYS A 33 11.92 -0.61 -2.65
C LYS A 33 12.43 -0.37 -1.24
N LYS A 34 13.12 0.75 -1.01
CA LYS A 34 13.83 1.01 0.25
C LYS A 34 12.99 1.71 1.30
N ILE A 35 11.99 2.49 0.87
CA ILE A 35 11.16 3.30 1.76
C ILE A 35 9.71 2.83 1.70
N PHE A 36 9.04 3.06 0.58
CA PHE A 36 7.59 2.90 0.49
C PHE A 36 7.10 1.46 0.71
N LEU A 37 7.82 0.44 0.27
CA LEU A 37 7.47 -0.97 0.57
C LEU A 37 7.72 -1.36 2.04
N LYS A 38 8.36 -0.51 2.84
CA LYS A 38 8.76 -0.81 4.21
C LYS A 38 8.17 0.14 5.26
N CYS A 39 7.40 1.14 4.86
CA CYS A 39 6.80 2.09 5.77
C CYS A 39 5.31 1.82 5.97
N TRP A 40 4.75 2.41 6.99
CA TRP A 40 3.31 2.43 7.22
C TRP A 40 2.62 3.35 6.21
N HIS A 41 1.47 2.90 5.70
CA HIS A 41 0.61 3.68 4.82
C HIS A 41 -0.72 3.93 5.49
N TRP A 42 -1.17 5.18 5.46
CA TRP A 42 -2.53 5.50 5.81
C TRP A 42 -3.45 5.11 4.65
N ILE A 43 -4.42 4.24 4.89
CA ILE A 43 -5.35 3.72 3.88
C ILE A 43 -6.81 4.05 4.18
N GLY A 44 -7.07 4.79 5.25
CA GLY A 44 -8.42 5.21 5.65
C GLY A 44 -8.66 5.04 7.13
N ASP A 45 -9.88 5.34 7.54
CA ASP A 45 -10.37 5.17 8.90
C ASP A 45 -11.30 3.96 9.02
N ASN A 46 -11.77 3.68 10.22
CA ASN A 46 -12.65 2.55 10.51
C ASN A 46 -14.15 2.85 10.24
N SER A 47 -14.51 4.04 9.81
CA SER A 47 -15.93 4.44 9.61
C SER A 47 -16.66 3.53 8.63
N SER A 48 -15.94 3.12 7.57
CA SER A 48 -16.47 2.23 6.53
C SER A 48 -16.56 0.76 6.96
N CYS A 49 -15.96 0.41 8.12
CA CYS A 49 -15.87 -0.97 8.63
C CYS A 49 -16.77 -1.24 9.84
N LYS A 50 -17.68 -0.33 10.19
CA LYS A 50 -18.55 -0.45 11.39
C LYS A 50 -19.48 -1.67 11.35
N GLU A 51 -19.91 -2.08 10.17
CA GLU A 51 -20.70 -3.28 9.98
C GLU A 51 -19.83 -4.54 9.90
N GLY A 52 -20.29 -5.64 10.52
CA GLY A 52 -19.56 -6.92 10.42
C GLY A 52 -19.60 -7.52 9.01
N ASN A 53 -18.60 -8.32 8.69
CA ASN A 53 -18.44 -9.03 7.41
C ASN A 53 -18.23 -8.13 6.18
N ILE A 54 -17.82 -6.87 6.38
CA ILE A 54 -17.48 -5.97 5.27
C ILE A 54 -16.13 -6.35 4.68
N LYS A 55 -16.04 -6.27 3.35
CA LYS A 55 -14.81 -6.39 2.54
C LYS A 55 -14.68 -5.14 1.70
N ILE A 56 -13.54 -4.46 1.80
CA ILE A 56 -13.26 -3.21 1.08
C ILE A 56 -11.95 -3.41 0.33
N PRO A 57 -11.97 -3.44 -1.01
CA PRO A 57 -10.75 -3.42 -1.80
C PRO A 57 -10.12 -2.03 -1.75
N VAL A 58 -8.80 -1.99 -1.59
CA VAL A 58 -8.01 -0.76 -1.56
C VAL A 58 -6.71 -1.02 -2.31
N ASP A 59 -6.31 -0.09 -3.17
CA ASP A 59 -4.98 -0.08 -3.77
C ASP A 59 -4.06 0.83 -2.98
N ILE A 60 -2.99 0.27 -2.43
CA ILE A 60 -1.97 1.05 -1.74
C ILE A 60 -1.12 1.77 -2.78
N LEU A 61 -1.14 3.11 -2.72
CA LEU A 61 -0.42 3.99 -3.64
C LEU A 61 -0.61 3.59 -5.11
N PRO A 62 -1.83 3.78 -5.66
CA PRO A 62 -2.14 3.45 -7.04
C PRO A 62 -1.21 4.20 -8.01
N LYS A 63 -0.81 3.55 -9.11
CA LYS A 63 0.18 4.03 -10.10
C LYS A 63 1.62 4.16 -9.56
N PHE A 64 1.82 3.86 -8.28
CA PHE A 64 3.15 3.88 -7.67
C PHE A 64 3.57 2.50 -7.16
N LEU A 65 2.93 1.96 -6.14
CA LEU A 65 3.15 0.59 -5.66
C LEU A 65 2.21 -0.40 -6.34
N ASN A 66 0.98 -0.03 -6.58
CA ASN A 66 -0.09 -0.88 -7.11
C ASN A 66 -0.27 -2.16 -6.28
N GLU A 67 -0.31 -2.02 -4.95
CA GLU A 67 -0.47 -3.16 -4.05
C GLU A 67 -1.95 -3.30 -3.68
N PRO A 68 -2.69 -4.23 -4.29
CA PRO A 68 -4.10 -4.42 -3.99
C PRO A 68 -4.28 -5.19 -2.68
N VAL A 69 -5.04 -4.62 -1.76
CA VAL A 69 -5.37 -5.22 -0.46
C VAL A 69 -6.87 -5.24 -0.21
N ILE A 70 -7.30 -6.10 0.70
CA ILE A 70 -8.67 -6.17 1.21
C ILE A 70 -8.64 -5.77 2.68
N ILE A 71 -9.38 -4.73 3.03
CA ILE A 71 -9.75 -4.45 4.42
C ILE A 71 -10.96 -5.29 4.75
N SER A 72 -10.84 -6.14 5.76
CA SER A 72 -11.90 -7.04 6.18
C SER A 72 -12.25 -6.83 7.65
N ASN A 73 -13.52 -6.62 7.92
CA ASN A 73 -14.06 -6.72 9.27
C ASN A 73 -14.93 -7.97 9.35
N SER A 74 -14.40 -9.07 9.88
CA SER A 74 -15.16 -10.32 10.08
C SER A 74 -15.92 -10.35 11.40
N ASP A 75 -15.38 -9.69 12.43
CA ASP A 75 -16.00 -9.51 13.74
C ASP A 75 -16.05 -8.02 14.04
N LYS A 76 -17.11 -7.52 14.65
CA LYS A 76 -17.39 -6.09 14.88
C LYS A 76 -16.21 -5.23 15.39
N ASN A 77 -15.14 -5.86 15.88
CA ASN A 77 -13.98 -5.18 16.49
C ASN A 77 -12.61 -5.63 15.96
N LYS A 78 -12.55 -6.45 14.91
CA LYS A 78 -11.27 -6.96 14.39
C LYS A 78 -11.12 -6.68 12.89
N ILE A 79 -10.53 -5.55 12.60
CA ILE A 79 -10.14 -5.20 11.22
C ILE A 79 -8.85 -5.95 10.87
N LYS A 80 -8.86 -6.63 9.73
CA LYS A 80 -7.70 -7.33 9.15
C LYS A 80 -7.47 -6.82 7.75
N CYS A 81 -6.21 -6.84 7.33
CA CYS A 81 -5.80 -6.52 5.97
C CYS A 81 -5.18 -7.77 5.32
N PHE A 82 -5.59 -8.07 4.11
CA PHE A 82 -5.10 -9.20 3.32
C PHE A 82 -4.69 -8.72 1.94
N SER A 83 -3.78 -9.44 1.28
CA SER A 83 -3.56 -9.23 -0.16
C SER A 83 -4.86 -9.54 -0.92
N ASN A 84 -5.21 -8.69 -1.87
CA ASN A 84 -6.38 -8.88 -2.74
C ASN A 84 -6.06 -9.73 -3.98
N VAL A 85 -5.01 -10.53 -3.90
CA VAL A 85 -4.52 -11.36 -5.00
C VAL A 85 -4.64 -12.82 -4.62
N CYS A 86 -5.30 -13.60 -5.45
CA CYS A 86 -5.39 -15.04 -5.29
C CYS A 86 -4.01 -15.70 -5.49
N THR A 87 -3.57 -16.49 -4.52
CA THR A 87 -2.27 -17.17 -4.55
C THR A 87 -2.14 -18.22 -5.65
N HIS A 88 -3.27 -18.65 -6.23
CA HIS A 88 -3.28 -19.67 -7.29
C HIS A 88 -2.83 -19.10 -8.63
N ARG A 89 -3.50 -18.07 -9.15
CA ARG A 89 -3.24 -17.48 -10.48
C ARG A 89 -3.33 -15.96 -10.52
N GLY A 90 -3.16 -15.28 -9.41
CA GLY A 90 -3.09 -13.82 -9.36
C GLY A 90 -4.41 -13.10 -9.62
N ASN A 91 -5.56 -13.79 -9.56
CA ASN A 91 -6.86 -13.14 -9.75
C ASN A 91 -7.18 -12.20 -8.59
N ILE A 92 -7.80 -11.06 -8.88
CA ILE A 92 -8.32 -10.16 -7.85
C ILE A 92 -9.54 -10.80 -7.17
N LEU A 93 -9.53 -10.83 -5.84
CA LEU A 93 -10.53 -11.54 -5.04
C LEU A 93 -11.79 -10.71 -4.79
N VAL A 94 -11.62 -9.42 -4.52
CA VAL A 94 -12.71 -8.48 -4.23
C VAL A 94 -12.55 -7.26 -5.12
N HIS A 95 -13.54 -6.99 -5.98
CA HIS A 95 -13.51 -5.89 -6.94
C HIS A 95 -14.18 -4.62 -6.40
N GLU A 96 -15.17 -4.78 -5.52
CA GLU A 96 -15.93 -3.68 -4.95
C GLU A 96 -16.28 -3.96 -3.49
N LYS A 97 -16.65 -2.92 -2.75
CA LYS A 97 -17.10 -3.05 -1.35
C LYS A 97 -18.29 -4.00 -1.30
N CYS A 98 -18.20 -5.04 -0.49
CA CYS A 98 -19.25 -6.03 -0.35
C CYS A 98 -19.37 -6.53 1.10
N LYS A 99 -20.49 -7.20 1.40
CA LYS A 99 -20.73 -7.85 2.69
C LYS A 99 -20.69 -9.36 2.48
N SER A 100 -19.65 -10.00 3.01
CA SER A 100 -19.45 -11.45 2.89
C SER A 100 -18.71 -12.02 4.08
N LYS A 101 -19.12 -13.20 4.54
CA LYS A 101 -18.41 -13.94 5.61
C LYS A 101 -17.09 -14.55 5.10
N LYS A 102 -16.99 -14.85 3.81
CA LYS A 102 -15.83 -15.51 3.18
C LYS A 102 -15.27 -14.65 2.07
N ILE A 103 -13.99 -14.83 1.77
CA ILE A 103 -13.36 -14.34 0.55
C ILE A 103 -13.18 -15.56 -0.35
N ILE A 104 -13.83 -15.56 -1.51
CA ILE A 104 -13.85 -16.67 -2.45
C ILE A 104 -13.36 -16.16 -3.79
N CYS A 105 -12.41 -16.86 -4.38
CA CYS A 105 -11.93 -16.52 -5.72
C CYS A 105 -12.98 -16.88 -6.78
N ASN A 106 -13.34 -15.94 -7.63
CA ASN A 106 -14.35 -16.17 -8.67
C ASN A 106 -13.88 -17.13 -9.78
N TYR A 107 -12.61 -17.52 -9.77
CA TYR A 107 -12.04 -18.36 -10.82
C TYR A 107 -12.24 -19.85 -10.55
N HIS A 108 -11.97 -20.33 -9.32
CA HIS A 108 -12.14 -21.75 -8.96
C HIS A 108 -12.83 -22.00 -7.60
N GLY A 109 -13.20 -20.95 -6.86
CA GLY A 109 -13.77 -21.09 -5.50
C GLY A 109 -12.78 -20.90 -4.36
#